data_d30b5762f426a839dd5d463c873fc41c
#
_entry.id   d30b5762f426a839dd5d463c873fc41c
#
_cell.length_a   1.000
_cell.length_b   1.000
_cell.length_c   1.000
_cell.angle_alpha   90.00
_cell.angle_beta   90.00
_cell.angle_gamma   90.00
#
_symmetry.space_group_name_H-M   'P 1'
#
loop_
_entity.id
_entity.type
_entity.pdbx_description
1 polymer ?
#
loop_
_entity_poly.entity_id
_entity_poly.type
_entity_poly.pdbx_seq_one_letter_code
_entity_poly.pdbx_strand_id
1 'polypeptide(L)'
;SESLFDQEADGFERYYSRQADRKKEKKPAAHQLRGNRRELGSLQTTEAEIPVEELRHQAKTYGVSMTVFLTAVYLCAIHRTMTRRQESKPVVLMVPVNLRNFFPTNTMLNFFNWIEPGYHFQGGKEEFTDVVQKVNACFKEELTAEKMEKRMNDYFALQVHPILKFAPLELKNVCINIGARTAESDVTAIFSNMGIIRMPESYETYIRY
;
A
#
# COMPACT_ATOMS: atom_id res chain seq x y z
N SER A 1 -16.69 28.73 -8.78
CA SER A 1 -16.82 27.53 -9.62
C SER A 1 -15.41 27.07 -9.96
N GLU A 2 -14.94 26.09 -9.19
CA GLU A 2 -13.72 25.38 -9.54
C GLU A 2 -13.94 24.74 -10.91
N SER A 3 -13.02 25.00 -11.83
CA SER A 3 -13.20 24.59 -13.20
C SER A 3 -13.14 23.05 -13.30
N LEU A 4 -13.92 22.45 -14.19
CA LEU A 4 -13.83 21.03 -14.55
C LEU A 4 -12.38 20.62 -14.88
N PHE A 5 -11.58 21.55 -15.39
CA PHE A 5 -10.15 21.37 -15.64
C PHE A 5 -9.31 21.00 -14.42
N ASP A 6 -9.65 21.49 -13.20
CA ASP A 6 -8.95 21.13 -11.98
C ASP A 6 -9.24 19.69 -11.55
N GLN A 7 -10.40 19.15 -11.93
CA GLN A 7 -10.80 17.77 -11.63
C GLN A 7 -10.12 16.76 -12.56
N GLU A 8 -9.81 17.16 -13.79
CA GLU A 8 -9.12 16.34 -14.80
C GLU A 8 -7.60 16.49 -14.76
N ALA A 9 -7.08 17.47 -14.00
CA ALA A 9 -5.65 17.71 -13.88
C ALA A 9 -4.95 16.56 -13.13
N ASP A 10 -3.77 16.17 -13.62
CA ASP A 10 -2.93 15.17 -12.94
C ASP A 10 -2.31 15.79 -11.68
N GLY A 11 -2.70 15.28 -10.51
CA GLY A 11 -2.18 15.73 -9.24
C GLY A 11 -0.67 15.51 -9.10
N PHE A 12 -0.11 14.51 -9.77
CA PHE A 12 1.34 14.25 -9.76
C PHE A 12 2.10 15.35 -10.50
N GLU A 13 1.61 15.81 -11.65
CA GLU A 13 2.25 16.88 -12.43
C GLU A 13 2.30 18.18 -11.65
N ARG A 14 1.25 18.51 -10.90
CA ARG A 14 1.13 19.73 -10.11
C ARG A 14 2.18 19.84 -9.00
N TYR A 15 2.53 18.71 -8.36
CA TYR A 15 3.41 18.68 -7.20
C TYR A 15 4.81 18.14 -7.51
N TYR A 16 5.09 17.82 -8.77
CA TYR A 16 6.40 17.32 -9.17
C TYR A 16 7.49 18.39 -9.00
N SER A 17 8.47 18.09 -8.16
CA SER A 17 9.72 18.84 -8.07
C SER A 17 10.85 18.01 -8.70
N ARG A 18 11.69 18.62 -9.54
CA ARG A 18 12.77 17.91 -10.28
C ARG A 18 13.87 17.27 -9.41
N GLN A 19 13.71 17.28 -8.09
CA GLN A 19 14.64 16.69 -7.13
C GLN A 19 14.35 15.21 -6.88
N ALA A 20 14.51 14.38 -7.91
CA ALA A 20 14.43 12.92 -7.73
C ALA A 20 15.77 12.37 -7.25
N ASP A 21 15.81 11.81 -6.06
CA ASP A 21 16.97 11.09 -5.54
C ASP A 21 16.84 9.60 -5.88
N ARG A 22 17.54 9.15 -6.93
CA ARG A 22 17.39 7.82 -7.53
C ARG A 22 18.06 6.68 -6.75
N LYS A 23 18.60 6.90 -5.56
CA LYS A 23 19.19 5.80 -4.79
C LYS A 23 18.09 4.94 -4.15
N LYS A 24 17.64 3.91 -4.87
CA LYS A 24 16.86 2.82 -4.26
C LYS A 24 17.79 1.98 -3.39
N GLU A 25 17.53 1.93 -2.10
CA GLU A 25 18.12 0.92 -1.24
C GLU A 25 17.63 -0.47 -1.67
N LYS A 26 18.57 -1.41 -1.82
CA LYS A 26 18.26 -2.78 -2.20
C LYS A 26 17.63 -3.48 -1.01
N LYS A 27 16.31 -3.67 -1.05
CA LYS A 27 15.57 -4.40 -0.03
C LYS A 27 15.68 -5.91 -0.26
N PRO A 28 15.65 -6.73 0.80
CA PRO A 28 15.52 -8.18 0.65
C PRO A 28 14.16 -8.52 0.02
N ALA A 29 14.12 -9.55 -0.82
CA ALA A 29 12.87 -10.02 -1.41
C ALA A 29 11.90 -10.50 -0.33
N ALA A 30 10.64 -10.10 -0.42
CA ALA A 30 9.59 -10.50 0.50
C ALA A 30 9.18 -11.97 0.33
N HIS A 31 8.58 -12.54 1.35
CA HIS A 31 7.91 -13.83 1.26
C HIS A 31 6.79 -13.76 0.22
N GLN A 32 6.73 -14.76 -0.66
CA GLN A 32 5.70 -14.85 -1.68
C GLN A 32 4.68 -15.93 -1.30
N LEU A 33 3.41 -15.55 -1.22
CA LEU A 33 2.32 -16.49 -0.99
C LEU A 33 2.23 -17.48 -2.16
N ARG A 34 2.16 -18.77 -1.82
CA ARG A 34 1.98 -19.84 -2.80
C ARG A 34 0.75 -20.64 -2.45
N GLY A 35 -0.03 -21.00 -3.44
CA GLY A 35 -1.23 -21.79 -3.30
C GLY A 35 -1.64 -22.43 -4.62
N ASN A 36 -2.71 -23.20 -4.60
CA ASN A 36 -3.31 -23.73 -5.80
C ASN A 36 -3.93 -22.59 -6.58
N ARG A 37 -3.50 -22.41 -7.82
CA ARG A 37 -4.12 -21.44 -8.73
C ARG A 37 -5.46 -22.00 -9.20
N ARG A 38 -6.46 -21.15 -9.20
CA ARG A 38 -7.74 -21.44 -9.85
C ARG A 38 -7.63 -21.21 -11.36
N GLU A 39 -8.69 -21.52 -12.07
CA GLU A 39 -8.80 -21.22 -13.50
C GLU A 39 -8.57 -19.74 -13.77
N LEU A 40 -8.01 -19.45 -14.95
CA LEU A 40 -7.69 -18.10 -15.37
C LEU A 40 -8.97 -17.23 -15.35
N GLY A 41 -8.90 -16.08 -14.66
CA GLY A 41 -10.05 -15.16 -14.54
C GLY A 41 -11.01 -15.45 -13.39
N SER A 42 -10.81 -16.51 -12.59
CA SER A 42 -11.60 -16.74 -11.39
C SER A 42 -10.95 -16.10 -10.14
N LEU A 43 -11.75 -15.35 -9.38
CA LEU A 43 -11.38 -14.80 -8.07
C LEU A 43 -12.07 -15.59 -6.97
N GLN A 44 -11.38 -15.77 -5.86
CA GLN A 44 -11.98 -16.24 -4.62
C GLN A 44 -12.02 -15.10 -3.63
N THR A 45 -13.20 -14.75 -3.16
CA THR A 45 -13.43 -13.79 -2.12
C THR A 45 -13.73 -14.51 -0.81
N THR A 46 -13.17 -14.01 0.28
CA THR A 46 -13.55 -14.38 1.64
C THR A 46 -14.00 -13.13 2.35
N GLU A 47 -15.20 -13.13 2.89
CA GLU A 47 -15.80 -11.99 3.57
C GLU A 47 -15.92 -12.28 5.06
N ALA A 48 -15.70 -11.25 5.88
CA ALA A 48 -15.90 -11.32 7.32
C ALA A 48 -16.41 -9.97 7.82
N GLU A 49 -17.40 -10.03 8.70
CA GLU A 49 -17.94 -8.87 9.39
C GLU A 49 -17.40 -8.82 10.81
N ILE A 50 -16.88 -7.67 11.19
CA ILE A 50 -16.31 -7.45 12.52
C ILE A 50 -16.90 -6.14 13.08
N PRO A 51 -17.43 -6.14 14.32
CA PRO A 51 -17.91 -4.92 14.95
C PRO A 51 -16.77 -3.89 15.08
N VAL A 52 -16.96 -2.72 14.47
CA VAL A 52 -15.94 -1.66 14.40
C VAL A 52 -15.50 -1.20 15.79
N GLU A 53 -16.44 -1.12 16.76
CA GLU A 53 -16.12 -0.66 18.12
C GLU A 53 -15.21 -1.66 18.85
N GLU A 54 -15.42 -2.96 18.67
CA GLU A 54 -14.55 -3.99 19.26
C GLU A 54 -13.14 -3.91 18.66
N LEU A 55 -13.06 -3.76 17.35
CA LEU A 55 -11.80 -3.62 16.64
C LEU A 55 -11.04 -2.35 17.07
N ARG A 56 -11.76 -1.25 17.22
CA ARG A 56 -11.22 0.03 17.71
C ARG A 56 -10.73 -0.11 19.16
N HIS A 57 -11.49 -0.80 20.00
CA HIS A 57 -11.08 -1.05 21.37
C HIS A 57 -9.79 -1.87 21.42
N GLN A 58 -9.70 -2.95 20.64
CA GLN A 58 -8.48 -3.77 20.56
C GLN A 58 -7.28 -2.95 20.08
N ALA A 59 -7.41 -2.16 19.02
CA ALA A 59 -6.32 -1.29 18.56
C ALA A 59 -5.84 -0.31 19.65
N LYS A 60 -6.77 0.24 20.45
CA LYS A 60 -6.46 1.14 21.57
C LYS A 60 -5.68 0.45 22.69
N THR A 61 -5.91 -0.83 22.97
CA THR A 61 -5.13 -1.54 24.00
C THR A 61 -3.65 -1.62 23.66
N TYR A 62 -3.31 -1.59 22.37
CA TYR A 62 -1.92 -1.51 21.88
C TYR A 62 -1.43 -0.08 21.64
N GLY A 63 -2.26 0.94 21.86
CA GLY A 63 -1.92 2.36 21.65
C GLY A 63 -1.72 2.74 20.20
N VAL A 64 -2.39 2.05 19.25
CA VAL A 64 -2.20 2.25 17.80
C VAL A 64 -3.51 2.52 17.07
N SER A 65 -3.41 2.96 15.82
CA SER A 65 -4.58 3.10 14.94
C SER A 65 -5.10 1.73 14.49
N MET A 66 -6.38 1.68 14.13
CA MET A 66 -7.03 0.47 13.60
C MET A 66 -6.29 -0.08 12.36
N THR A 67 -5.81 0.80 11.49
CA THR A 67 -5.03 0.39 10.29
C THR A 67 -3.72 -0.29 10.67
N VAL A 68 -2.98 0.27 11.64
CA VAL A 68 -1.74 -0.33 12.15
C VAL A 68 -2.03 -1.69 12.79
N PHE A 69 -3.07 -1.77 13.62
CA PHE A 69 -3.47 -3.01 14.27
C PHE A 69 -3.80 -4.11 13.25
N LEU A 70 -4.67 -3.81 12.27
CA LEU A 70 -5.05 -4.76 11.22
C LEU A 70 -3.87 -5.15 10.33
N THR A 71 -2.95 -4.21 10.04
CA THR A 71 -1.70 -4.52 9.33
C THR A 71 -0.89 -5.57 10.09
N ALA A 72 -0.72 -5.40 11.42
CA ALA A 72 0.00 -6.36 12.24
C ALA A 72 -0.70 -7.72 12.30
N VAL A 73 -2.03 -7.73 12.45
CA VAL A 73 -2.84 -8.97 12.40
C VAL A 73 -2.61 -9.71 11.08
N TYR A 74 -2.62 -8.99 9.96
CA TYR A 74 -2.46 -9.60 8.63
C TYR A 74 -1.04 -10.16 8.44
N LEU A 75 0.00 -9.45 8.89
CA LEU A 75 1.37 -9.97 8.91
C LEU A 75 1.48 -11.28 9.70
N CYS A 76 0.90 -11.33 10.90
CA CYS A 76 0.89 -12.52 11.72
C CYS A 76 0.06 -13.67 11.11
N ALA A 77 -1.06 -13.35 10.47
CA ALA A 77 -1.88 -14.35 9.77
C ALA A 77 -1.11 -15.01 8.63
N ILE A 78 -0.37 -14.23 7.84
CA ILE A 78 0.51 -14.75 6.78
C ILE A 78 1.62 -15.62 7.41
N HIS A 79 2.27 -15.12 8.46
CA HIS A 79 3.33 -15.87 9.15
C HIS A 79 2.86 -17.26 9.60
N ARG A 80 1.64 -17.39 10.12
CA ARG A 80 1.07 -18.69 10.54
C ARG A 80 0.96 -19.71 9.40
N THR A 81 1.01 -19.29 8.16
CA THR A 81 1.01 -20.18 6.99
C THR A 81 2.42 -20.54 6.51
N MET A 82 3.46 -19.89 7.07
CA MET A 82 4.83 -20.09 6.65
C MET A 82 5.47 -21.31 7.31
N THR A 83 6.32 -21.99 6.57
CA THR A 83 7.26 -22.98 7.11
C THR A 83 8.50 -22.26 7.64
N ARG A 84 9.25 -22.88 8.56
CA ARG A 84 10.50 -22.33 9.10
C ARG A 84 11.52 -21.91 8.03
N ARG A 85 11.56 -22.62 6.90
CA ARG A 85 12.44 -22.27 5.77
C ARG A 85 12.00 -20.96 5.10
N GLN A 86 10.72 -20.67 5.09
CA GLN A 86 10.16 -19.45 4.47
C GLN A 86 10.37 -18.24 5.37
N GLU A 87 10.53 -18.41 6.68
CA GLU A 87 10.83 -17.34 7.65
C GLU A 87 12.17 -16.64 7.39
N SER A 88 13.02 -17.17 6.50
CA SER A 88 14.23 -16.48 6.02
C SER A 88 13.92 -15.19 5.24
N LYS A 89 12.67 -14.97 4.84
CA LYS A 89 12.22 -13.79 4.12
C LYS A 89 11.22 -13.00 4.96
N PRO A 90 11.27 -11.67 4.94
CA PRO A 90 10.28 -10.84 5.61
C PRO A 90 8.91 -10.98 4.95
N VAL A 91 7.86 -10.84 5.76
CA VAL A 91 6.50 -10.59 5.27
C VAL A 91 6.34 -9.08 5.13
N VAL A 92 5.97 -8.61 3.96
CA VAL A 92 5.81 -7.18 3.65
C VAL A 92 4.45 -6.93 3.04
N LEU A 93 3.73 -5.95 3.54
CA LEU A 93 2.45 -5.52 2.98
C LEU A 93 2.63 -4.19 2.24
N MET A 94 1.97 -4.05 1.10
CA MET A 94 1.79 -2.75 0.45
C MET A 94 0.52 -2.12 1.01
N VAL A 95 0.64 -0.96 1.61
CA VAL A 95 -0.51 -0.20 2.16
C VAL A 95 -0.68 1.10 1.38
N PRO A 96 -1.72 1.22 0.55
CA PRO A 96 -2.00 2.44 -0.19
C PRO A 96 -2.28 3.63 0.74
N VAL A 97 -1.79 4.79 0.36
CA VAL A 97 -1.92 6.05 1.08
C VAL A 97 -2.52 7.11 0.16
N ASN A 98 -3.63 7.69 0.57
CA ASN A 98 -4.26 8.78 -0.18
C ASN A 98 -3.41 10.06 -0.05
N LEU A 99 -2.81 10.48 -1.15
CA LEU A 99 -1.96 11.67 -1.18
C LEU A 99 -2.72 12.99 -0.98
N ARG A 100 -4.05 13.00 -1.15
CA ARG A 100 -4.88 14.18 -0.87
C ARG A 100 -4.82 14.61 0.60
N ASN A 101 -4.42 13.71 1.50
CA ASN A 101 -4.19 14.04 2.90
C ASN A 101 -2.94 14.90 3.14
N PHE A 102 -2.01 14.90 2.18
CA PHE A 102 -0.74 15.62 2.24
C PHE A 102 -0.69 16.78 1.24
N PHE A 103 -1.30 16.60 0.07
CA PHE A 103 -1.25 17.51 -1.06
C PHE A 103 -2.67 17.83 -1.52
N PRO A 104 -3.23 18.98 -1.12
CA PRO A 104 -4.60 19.36 -1.47
C PRO A 104 -4.81 19.43 -2.98
N THR A 105 -5.76 18.67 -3.50
CA THR A 105 -6.14 18.67 -4.91
C THR A 105 -7.58 18.19 -5.07
N ASN A 106 -8.26 18.72 -6.07
CA ASN A 106 -9.61 18.33 -6.46
C ASN A 106 -9.63 17.32 -7.60
N THR A 107 -8.46 16.79 -8.00
CA THR A 107 -8.39 15.80 -9.07
C THR A 107 -9.26 14.58 -8.76
N MET A 108 -10.02 14.11 -9.74
CA MET A 108 -10.76 12.85 -9.70
C MET A 108 -9.91 11.67 -10.15
N LEU A 109 -8.71 11.92 -10.68
CA LEU A 109 -7.77 10.87 -11.05
C LEU A 109 -7.16 10.19 -9.84
N ASN A 110 -6.59 9.01 -10.05
CA ASN A 110 -5.88 8.29 -9.02
C ASN A 110 -4.70 9.11 -8.51
N PHE A 111 -4.75 9.46 -7.21
CA PHE A 111 -3.71 10.24 -6.55
C PHE A 111 -3.37 9.59 -5.21
N PHE A 112 -2.58 8.54 -5.28
CA PHE A 112 -2.15 7.75 -4.12
C PHE A 112 -0.68 7.33 -4.26
N ASN A 113 -0.08 7.02 -3.14
CA ASN A 113 1.21 6.36 -3.02
C ASN A 113 1.03 5.16 -2.08
N TRP A 114 2.09 4.53 -1.62
CA TRP A 114 2.01 3.45 -0.66
C TRP A 114 3.20 3.45 0.28
N ILE A 115 3.03 2.77 1.41
CA ILE A 115 4.10 2.40 2.33
C ILE A 115 4.21 0.88 2.37
N GLU A 116 5.34 0.38 2.84
CA GLU A 116 5.65 -1.05 2.83
C GLU A 116 6.01 -1.53 4.25
N PRO A 117 5.04 -1.54 5.19
CA PRO A 117 5.27 -2.12 6.51
C PRO A 117 5.55 -3.60 6.39
N GLY A 118 6.62 -4.05 7.03
CA GLY A 118 7.02 -5.44 7.01
C GLY A 118 7.60 -5.90 8.33
N TYR A 119 7.59 -7.22 8.52
CA TYR A 119 8.17 -7.86 9.68
C TYR A 119 8.95 -9.12 9.28
N HIS A 120 10.12 -9.31 9.87
CA HIS A 120 10.94 -10.49 9.65
C HIS A 120 10.83 -11.41 10.87
N PHE A 121 10.03 -12.45 10.74
CA PHE A 121 9.82 -13.45 11.77
C PHE A 121 11.04 -14.39 11.84
N GLN A 122 11.62 -14.53 13.05
CA GLN A 122 12.83 -15.32 13.25
C GLN A 122 12.60 -16.39 14.32
N GLY A 123 11.92 -17.46 13.95
CA GLY A 123 11.83 -18.66 14.79
C GLY A 123 10.68 -18.73 15.79
N GLY A 124 9.64 -17.92 15.62
CA GLY A 124 8.34 -18.10 16.30
C GLY A 124 8.31 -17.75 17.79
N LYS A 125 9.19 -16.86 18.23
CA LYS A 125 9.21 -16.34 19.61
C LYS A 125 8.73 -14.89 19.71
N GLU A 126 8.37 -14.31 18.59
CA GLU A 126 7.94 -12.93 18.52
C GLU A 126 6.54 -12.77 19.10
N GLU A 127 6.39 -11.83 20.01
CA GLU A 127 5.09 -11.46 20.54
C GLU A 127 4.35 -10.55 19.57
N PHE A 128 3.03 -10.67 19.55
CA PHE A 128 2.19 -9.81 18.71
C PHE A 128 2.45 -8.32 18.97
N THR A 129 2.75 -7.96 20.22
CA THR A 129 3.10 -6.59 20.62
C THR A 129 4.31 -6.05 19.86
N ASP A 130 5.33 -6.87 19.64
CA ASP A 130 6.55 -6.46 18.91
C ASP A 130 6.22 -6.15 17.44
N VAL A 131 5.39 -7.00 16.83
CA VAL A 131 4.93 -6.77 15.44
C VAL A 131 4.15 -5.46 15.34
N VAL A 132 3.21 -5.22 16.28
CA VAL A 132 2.41 -4.00 16.33
C VAL A 132 3.31 -2.77 16.46
N GLN A 133 4.27 -2.78 17.39
CA GLN A 133 5.17 -1.64 17.59
C GLN A 133 6.08 -1.39 16.39
N LYS A 134 6.57 -2.44 15.74
CA LYS A 134 7.38 -2.31 14.53
C LYS A 134 6.58 -1.71 13.37
N VAL A 135 5.35 -2.18 13.17
CA VAL A 135 4.43 -1.62 12.17
C VAL A 135 4.12 -0.16 12.47
N ASN A 136 3.80 0.17 13.73
CA ASN A 136 3.52 1.54 14.15
C ASN A 136 4.70 2.49 13.91
N ALA A 137 5.92 2.03 14.20
CA ALA A 137 7.13 2.81 13.92
C ALA A 137 7.28 3.08 12.41
N CYS A 138 7.06 2.06 11.57
CA CYS A 138 7.09 2.21 10.11
C CYS A 138 6.05 3.22 9.63
N PHE A 139 4.81 3.15 10.13
CA PHE A 139 3.77 4.12 9.76
C PHE A 139 4.14 5.54 10.15
N LYS A 140 4.66 5.76 11.37
CA LYS A 140 5.09 7.09 11.82
C LYS A 140 6.25 7.63 10.99
N GLU A 141 7.17 6.78 10.62
CA GLU A 141 8.34 7.15 9.85
C GLU A 141 8.01 7.44 8.38
N GLU A 142 7.14 6.63 7.77
CA GLU A 142 6.88 6.70 6.34
C GLU A 142 5.74 7.66 5.95
N LEU A 143 4.77 7.91 6.85
CA LEU A 143 3.63 8.80 6.59
C LEU A 143 3.96 10.27 6.91
N THR A 144 5.00 10.79 6.29
CA THR A 144 5.37 12.21 6.36
C THR A 144 5.21 12.85 4.99
N ALA A 145 4.88 14.15 4.95
CA ALA A 145 4.74 14.88 3.70
C ALA A 145 6.02 14.82 2.86
N GLU A 146 7.18 14.94 3.51
CA GLU A 146 8.50 14.88 2.85
C GLU A 146 8.75 13.54 2.17
N LYS A 147 8.48 12.41 2.87
CA LYS A 147 8.66 11.07 2.28
C LYS A 147 7.65 10.78 1.18
N MET A 148 6.40 11.24 1.34
CA MET A 148 5.38 11.11 0.30
C MET A 148 5.74 11.93 -0.94
N GLU A 149 6.24 13.16 -0.77
CA GLU A 149 6.74 13.99 -1.87
C GLU A 149 7.91 13.34 -2.59
N LYS A 150 8.90 12.86 -1.84
CA LYS A 150 10.07 12.16 -2.43
C LYS A 150 9.63 10.96 -3.27
N ARG A 151 8.77 10.09 -2.73
CA ARG A 151 8.25 8.93 -3.46
C ARG A 151 7.46 9.32 -4.70
N MET A 152 6.63 10.35 -4.61
CA MET A 152 5.87 10.90 -5.73
C MET A 152 6.82 11.38 -6.84
N ASN A 153 7.87 12.13 -6.47
CA ASN A 153 8.87 12.63 -7.39
C ASN A 153 9.65 11.51 -8.08
N ASP A 154 10.03 10.46 -7.35
CA ASP A 154 10.74 9.31 -7.89
C ASP A 154 9.89 8.56 -8.94
N TYR A 155 8.58 8.45 -8.71
CA TYR A 155 7.65 7.83 -9.67
C TYR A 155 7.45 8.70 -10.91
N PHE A 156 7.14 9.97 -10.71
CA PHE A 156 6.88 10.88 -11.81
C PHE A 156 8.13 11.12 -12.67
N ALA A 157 9.32 11.11 -12.05
CA ALA A 157 10.58 11.20 -12.78
C ALA A 157 10.79 10.07 -13.79
N LEU A 158 10.27 8.86 -13.51
CA LEU A 158 10.29 7.75 -14.47
C LEU A 158 9.36 8.03 -15.65
N GLN A 159 8.19 8.59 -15.40
CA GLN A 159 7.20 8.91 -16.45
C GLN A 159 7.69 9.99 -17.41
N VAL A 160 8.35 11.03 -16.88
CA VAL A 160 8.85 12.16 -17.68
C VAL A 160 10.27 11.92 -18.24
N HIS A 161 10.86 10.77 -18.00
CA HIS A 161 12.23 10.47 -18.46
C HIS A 161 12.29 10.48 -20.01
N PRO A 162 13.19 11.28 -20.63
CA PRO A 162 13.20 11.46 -22.09
C PRO A 162 13.29 10.15 -22.86
N ILE A 163 14.14 9.21 -22.41
CA ILE A 163 14.33 7.90 -23.08
C ILE A 163 13.02 7.12 -23.06
N LEU A 164 12.28 7.11 -21.92
CA LEU A 164 11.00 6.42 -21.82
C LEU A 164 9.89 7.13 -22.59
N LYS A 165 9.95 8.47 -22.67
CA LYS A 165 8.96 9.27 -23.43
C LYS A 165 8.99 8.95 -24.91
N PHE A 166 10.18 8.78 -25.52
CA PHE A 166 10.36 8.52 -26.95
C PHE A 166 10.52 7.03 -27.30
N ALA A 167 10.57 6.14 -26.32
CA ALA A 167 10.70 4.71 -26.56
C ALA A 167 9.45 4.14 -27.25
N PRO A 168 9.58 3.19 -28.20
CA PRO A 168 8.47 2.44 -28.77
C PRO A 168 7.65 1.74 -27.68
N LEU A 169 6.35 1.52 -27.94
CA LEU A 169 5.43 0.94 -26.97
C LEU A 169 5.86 -0.46 -26.50
N GLU A 170 6.40 -1.27 -27.39
CA GLU A 170 6.90 -2.60 -27.11
C GLU A 170 8.03 -2.57 -26.08
N LEU A 171 8.97 -1.63 -26.24
CA LEU A 171 10.08 -1.46 -25.31
C LEU A 171 9.59 -0.94 -23.94
N LYS A 172 8.62 -0.02 -23.93
CA LYS A 172 7.95 0.43 -22.70
C LYS A 172 7.30 -0.73 -21.96
N ASN A 173 6.58 -1.58 -22.68
CA ASN A 173 5.92 -2.75 -22.10
C ASN A 173 6.93 -3.72 -21.48
N VAL A 174 8.06 -3.95 -22.13
CA VAL A 174 9.14 -4.80 -21.57
C VAL A 174 9.70 -4.17 -20.29
N CYS A 175 10.00 -2.88 -20.29
CA CYS A 175 10.51 -2.17 -19.10
C CYS A 175 9.49 -2.18 -17.94
N ILE A 176 8.22 -1.95 -18.24
CA ILE A 176 7.13 -1.99 -17.25
C ILE A 176 6.99 -3.40 -16.68
N ASN A 177 7.01 -4.45 -17.50
CA ASN A 177 6.91 -5.83 -17.05
C ASN A 177 8.09 -6.24 -16.16
N ILE A 178 9.31 -5.82 -16.48
CA ILE A 178 10.49 -6.07 -15.63
C ILE A 178 10.35 -5.31 -14.31
N GLY A 179 9.94 -4.04 -14.36
CA GLY A 179 9.68 -3.23 -13.17
C GLY A 179 8.58 -3.80 -12.29
N ALA A 180 7.48 -4.26 -12.86
CA ALA A 180 6.38 -4.89 -12.15
C ALA A 180 6.81 -6.17 -11.44
N ARG A 181 7.54 -7.06 -12.13
CA ARG A 181 8.08 -8.31 -11.52
C ARG A 181 9.01 -8.05 -10.36
N THR A 182 9.84 -7.00 -10.45
CA THR A 182 10.72 -6.61 -9.34
C THR A 182 9.92 -6.06 -8.17
N ALA A 183 8.93 -5.20 -8.44
CA ALA A 183 8.03 -4.65 -7.42
C ALA A 183 7.18 -5.75 -6.76
N GLU A 184 6.70 -6.73 -7.52
CA GLU A 184 5.99 -7.90 -7.00
C GLU A 184 6.85 -8.73 -6.03
N SER A 185 8.16 -8.80 -6.25
CA SER A 185 9.07 -9.53 -5.35
C SER A 185 9.32 -8.81 -4.03
N ASP A 186 9.03 -7.52 -3.95
CA ASP A 186 9.29 -6.69 -2.77
C ASP A 186 8.14 -6.70 -1.77
N VAL A 187 6.96 -7.21 -2.18
CA VAL A 187 5.77 -7.28 -1.34
C VAL A 187 5.15 -8.67 -1.32
N THR A 188 4.53 -9.03 -0.20
CA THR A 188 3.83 -10.31 0.00
C THR A 188 2.37 -10.21 -0.40
N ALA A 189 1.71 -9.12 -0.01
CA ALA A 189 0.30 -8.87 -0.27
C ALA A 189 -0.01 -7.37 -0.18
N ILE A 190 -1.22 -7.00 -0.61
CA ILE A 190 -1.73 -5.63 -0.52
C ILE A 190 -2.78 -5.58 0.59
N PHE A 191 -2.71 -4.56 1.44
CA PHE A 191 -3.71 -4.27 2.46
C PHE A 191 -4.23 -2.84 2.27
N SER A 192 -5.50 -2.69 1.95
CA SER A 192 -6.13 -1.39 1.76
C SER A 192 -7.24 -1.19 2.80
N ASN A 193 -7.20 -0.05 3.49
CA ASN A 193 -8.27 0.39 4.38
C ASN A 193 -8.96 1.61 3.76
N MET A 194 -10.21 1.43 3.36
CA MET A 194 -11.01 2.50 2.76
C MET A 194 -11.54 3.50 3.79
N GLY A 195 -11.42 3.19 5.08
CA GLY A 195 -11.95 4.03 6.15
C GLY A 195 -13.48 4.00 6.21
N ILE A 196 -14.06 5.10 6.68
CA ILE A 196 -15.51 5.23 6.78
C ILE A 196 -16.07 5.66 5.42
N ILE A 197 -16.92 4.84 4.86
CA ILE A 197 -17.69 5.19 3.66
C ILE A 197 -18.86 6.05 4.10
N ARG A 198 -18.88 7.30 3.68
CA ARG A 198 -19.99 8.22 3.92
C ARG A 198 -20.81 8.34 2.65
N MET A 199 -22.10 8.06 2.79
CA MET A 199 -23.06 8.28 1.70
C MET A 199 -24.02 9.40 2.05
N PRO A 200 -24.62 10.09 1.07
CA PRO A 200 -25.72 11.01 1.31
C PRO A 200 -26.89 10.25 1.96
N GLU A 201 -27.56 10.87 2.91
CA GLU A 201 -28.70 10.29 3.66
C GLU A 201 -29.80 9.71 2.73
N SER A 202 -29.97 10.32 1.55
CA SER A 202 -30.93 9.84 0.54
C SER A 202 -30.65 8.42 0.03
N TYR A 203 -29.45 7.88 0.22
CA TYR A 203 -29.07 6.52 -0.21
C TYR A 203 -29.12 5.50 0.92
N GLU A 204 -29.19 5.91 2.19
CA GLU A 204 -29.18 4.98 3.34
C GLU A 204 -30.32 3.98 3.32
N THR A 205 -31.49 4.39 2.78
CA THR A 205 -32.67 3.49 2.62
C THR A 205 -32.45 2.33 1.64
N TYR A 206 -31.49 2.46 0.73
CA TYR A 206 -31.22 1.44 -0.31
C TYR A 206 -30.05 0.52 0.02
N ILE A 207 -29.30 0.84 1.10
CA ILE A 207 -28.13 0.07 1.51
C ILE A 207 -28.49 -0.74 2.74
N ARG A 208 -28.36 -2.04 2.63
CA ARG A 208 -28.44 -2.96 3.78
C ARG A 208 -27.03 -3.30 4.22
N TYR A 209 -26.74 -3.05 5.49
CA TYR A 209 -25.52 -3.49 6.16
C TYR A 209 -25.70 -4.92 6.63
#